data_00f974faf3ff8c0ae8fd359d468fdfcf
#
_entry.id   00f974faf3ff8c0ae8fd359d468fdfcf
#
_cell.length_a   1.000
_cell.length_b   1.000
_cell.length_c   1.000
_cell.angle_alpha   90.00
_cell.angle_beta   90.00
_cell.angle_gamma   90.00
#
_symmetry.space_group_name_H-M   'P 1'
#
loop_
_entity.id
_entity.type
_entity.pdbx_description
1 polymer ?
#
loop_
_entity_poly.entity_id
_entity_poly.type
_entity_poly.pdbx_seq_one_letter_code
_entity_poly.pdbx_strand_id
1 'polypeptide(L)'
;QTPLLGWIMVVEIATLSYLWGSSAWLPAWLRDEHHFSLHATGWLAAIPFLLSLGSKFLGGVLLDKMRPEQAPVLFVVGGAMTALSVVALMLSHQPAWLALFMLLANVFWGLQGAAIPAVIQHHAAREAVGSAYGIINGIGNICAAFIPLLMGMVM
;
A
#
# COMPACT_ATOMS: atom_id res chain seq x y z
N GLN A 1 11.40 -14.71 18.35
CA GLN A 1 10.37 -14.74 17.29
C GLN A 1 9.38 -13.56 17.38
N THR A 2 9.15 -12.99 18.55
CA THR A 2 8.24 -11.85 18.78
C THR A 2 8.66 -10.52 18.13
N PRO A 3 9.93 -10.12 18.03
CA PRO A 3 10.29 -8.81 17.46
C PRO A 3 9.98 -8.69 15.97
N LEU A 4 10.08 -9.76 15.19
CA LEU A 4 9.79 -9.72 13.74
C LEU A 4 8.31 -9.47 13.46
N LEU A 5 7.40 -10.11 14.19
CA LEU A 5 5.95 -9.88 14.05
C LEU A 5 5.57 -8.43 14.39
N GLY A 6 6.27 -7.81 15.37
CA GLY A 6 6.12 -6.39 15.68
C GLY A 6 6.52 -5.49 14.50
N TRP A 7 7.63 -5.79 13.82
CA TRP A 7 8.04 -5.04 12.63
C TRP A 7 7.06 -5.23 11.46
N ILE A 8 6.54 -6.46 11.26
CA ILE A 8 5.52 -6.71 10.25
C ILE A 8 4.25 -5.88 10.55
N MET A 9 3.87 -5.76 11.81
CA MET A 9 2.73 -4.95 12.22
C MET A 9 2.95 -3.46 11.91
N VAL A 10 4.15 -2.91 12.15
CA VAL A 10 4.48 -1.52 11.78
C VAL A 10 4.38 -1.31 10.26
N VAL A 11 4.89 -2.26 9.47
CA VAL A 11 4.78 -2.21 8.00
C VAL A 11 3.32 -2.28 7.56
N GLU A 12 2.51 -3.15 8.18
CA GLU A 12 1.09 -3.27 7.85
C GLU A 12 0.32 -1.99 8.18
N ILE A 13 0.59 -1.36 9.34
CA ILE A 13 0.02 -0.05 9.68
C ILE A 13 0.35 0.98 8.61
N ALA A 14 1.62 1.09 8.19
CA ALA A 14 2.05 2.02 7.15
C ALA A 14 1.37 1.74 5.80
N THR A 15 1.28 0.46 5.42
CA THR A 15 0.66 -0.01 4.17
C THR A 15 -0.84 0.33 4.13
N LEU A 16 -1.54 0.06 5.22
CA LEU A 16 -2.97 0.36 5.34
C LEU A 16 -3.22 1.86 5.48
N SER A 17 -2.33 2.61 6.13
CA SER A 17 -2.40 4.07 6.21
C SER A 17 -2.31 4.70 4.83
N TYR A 18 -1.42 4.21 3.95
CA TYR A 18 -1.37 4.62 2.55
C TYR A 18 -2.70 4.33 1.83
N LEU A 19 -3.27 3.13 2.01
CA LEU A 19 -4.53 2.74 1.39
C LEU A 19 -5.69 3.65 1.81
N TRP A 20 -5.91 3.78 3.12
CA TRP A 20 -7.04 4.57 3.67
C TRP A 20 -6.86 6.06 3.40
N GLY A 21 -5.64 6.59 3.54
CA GLY A 21 -5.33 7.98 3.24
C GLY A 21 -5.55 8.29 1.76
N SER A 22 -4.96 7.50 0.85
CA SER A 22 -5.09 7.74 -0.59
C SER A 22 -6.53 7.58 -1.08
N SER A 23 -7.26 6.57 -0.61
CA SER A 23 -8.66 6.34 -1.03
C SER A 23 -9.60 7.45 -0.59
N ALA A 24 -9.38 8.04 0.59
CA ALA A 24 -10.23 9.09 1.13
C ALA A 24 -9.95 10.47 0.51
N TRP A 25 -8.68 10.83 0.34
CA TRP A 25 -8.29 12.20 0.01
C TRP A 25 -7.86 12.41 -1.44
N LEU A 26 -7.37 11.39 -2.12
CA LEU A 26 -6.89 11.51 -3.49
C LEU A 26 -7.94 12.06 -4.46
N PRO A 27 -9.20 11.61 -4.45
CA PRO A 27 -10.23 12.15 -5.35
C PRO A 27 -10.50 13.65 -5.11
N ALA A 28 -10.54 14.07 -3.84
CA ALA A 28 -10.74 15.47 -3.48
C ALA A 28 -9.56 16.33 -3.93
N TRP A 29 -8.34 15.90 -3.63
CA TRP A 29 -7.11 16.60 -4.03
C TRP A 29 -6.96 16.76 -5.55
N LEU A 30 -7.26 15.72 -6.32
CA LEU A 30 -7.23 15.78 -7.79
C LEU A 30 -8.24 16.80 -8.34
N ARG A 31 -9.42 16.88 -7.75
CA ARG A 31 -10.47 17.81 -8.18
C ARG A 31 -10.16 19.24 -7.74
N ASP A 32 -9.80 19.45 -6.49
CA ASP A 32 -9.76 20.75 -5.87
C ASP A 32 -8.44 21.49 -6.19
N GLU A 33 -7.29 20.78 -6.22
CA GLU A 33 -5.99 21.37 -6.54
C GLU A 33 -5.64 21.31 -8.03
N HIS A 34 -5.98 20.22 -8.71
CA HIS A 34 -5.62 20.00 -10.10
C HIS A 34 -6.76 20.19 -11.09
N HIS A 35 -7.96 20.56 -10.62
CA HIS A 35 -9.14 20.85 -11.42
C HIS A 35 -9.55 19.75 -12.42
N PHE A 36 -9.29 18.50 -12.06
CA PHE A 36 -9.75 17.37 -12.86
C PHE A 36 -11.29 17.29 -12.88
N SER A 37 -11.85 16.94 -14.03
CA SER A 37 -13.29 16.65 -14.12
C SER A 37 -13.66 15.45 -13.23
N LEU A 38 -14.92 15.38 -12.81
CA LEU A 38 -15.43 14.27 -12.00
C LEU A 38 -15.17 12.90 -12.69
N HIS A 39 -15.33 12.84 -14.02
CA HIS A 39 -15.08 11.63 -14.79
C HIS A 39 -13.59 11.23 -14.79
N ALA A 40 -12.69 12.19 -15.02
CA ALA A 40 -11.24 11.94 -14.98
C ALA A 40 -10.78 11.54 -13.56
N THR A 41 -11.29 12.19 -12.52
CA THR A 41 -11.03 11.85 -11.12
C THR A 41 -11.46 10.42 -10.80
N GLY A 42 -12.64 9.99 -11.27
CA GLY A 42 -13.14 8.64 -11.08
C GLY A 42 -12.20 7.58 -11.68
N TRP A 43 -11.74 7.78 -12.92
CA TRP A 43 -10.79 6.87 -13.56
C TRP A 43 -9.42 6.88 -12.91
N LEU A 44 -8.89 8.06 -12.58
CA LEU A 44 -7.59 8.18 -11.91
C LEU A 44 -7.60 7.60 -10.50
N ALA A 45 -8.75 7.58 -9.84
CA ALA A 45 -8.89 6.89 -8.55
C ALA A 45 -9.06 5.37 -8.70
N ALA A 46 -9.82 4.90 -9.71
CA ALA A 46 -10.15 3.48 -9.87
C ALA A 46 -9.02 2.66 -10.50
N ILE A 47 -8.40 3.14 -11.59
CA ILE A 47 -7.38 2.39 -12.34
C ILE A 47 -6.19 1.98 -11.47
N PRO A 48 -5.61 2.84 -10.61
CA PRO A 48 -4.50 2.44 -9.75
C PRO A 48 -4.84 1.26 -8.83
N PHE A 49 -6.06 1.22 -8.27
CA PHE A 49 -6.50 0.10 -7.43
C PHE A 49 -6.67 -1.20 -8.24
N LEU A 50 -7.21 -1.13 -9.44
CA LEU A 50 -7.29 -2.29 -10.33
C LEU A 50 -5.89 -2.83 -10.69
N LEU A 51 -4.95 -1.94 -10.99
CA LEU A 51 -3.55 -2.34 -11.23
C LEU A 51 -2.90 -2.94 -10.00
N SER A 52 -3.22 -2.43 -8.80
CA SER A 52 -2.69 -3.00 -7.56
C SER A 52 -3.15 -4.44 -7.32
N LEU A 53 -4.36 -4.82 -7.77
CA LEU A 53 -4.81 -6.21 -7.72
C LEU A 53 -3.96 -7.11 -8.62
N GLY A 54 -3.71 -6.69 -9.86
CA GLY A 54 -2.80 -7.39 -10.78
C GLY A 54 -1.37 -7.49 -10.21
N SER A 55 -0.88 -6.42 -9.61
CA SER A 55 0.44 -6.38 -8.98
C SER A 55 0.53 -7.29 -7.75
N LYS A 56 -0.52 -7.42 -6.95
CA LYS A 56 -0.57 -8.40 -5.84
C LYS A 56 -0.48 -9.83 -6.36
N PHE A 57 -1.19 -10.14 -7.44
CA PHE A 57 -1.09 -11.44 -8.08
C PHE A 57 0.33 -11.71 -8.59
N LEU A 58 0.94 -10.75 -9.30
CA LEU A 58 2.33 -10.85 -9.76
C LEU A 58 3.32 -10.98 -8.59
N GLY A 59 3.10 -10.24 -7.52
CA GLY A 59 3.87 -10.33 -6.28
C GLY A 59 3.80 -11.74 -5.66
N GLY A 60 2.61 -12.37 -5.65
CA GLY A 60 2.44 -13.75 -5.21
C GLY A 60 3.24 -14.72 -6.07
N VAL A 61 3.09 -14.64 -7.41
CA VAL A 61 3.87 -15.48 -8.36
C VAL A 61 5.38 -15.28 -8.21
N LEU A 62 5.82 -14.05 -7.92
CA LEU A 62 7.23 -13.76 -7.69
C LEU A 62 7.73 -14.41 -6.40
N LEU A 63 6.94 -14.33 -5.32
CA LEU A 63 7.25 -14.96 -4.03
C LEU A 63 7.34 -16.48 -4.12
N ASP A 64 6.47 -17.11 -4.93
CA ASP A 64 6.52 -18.57 -5.16
C ASP A 64 7.84 -19.01 -5.81
N LYS A 65 8.52 -18.12 -6.54
CA LYS A 65 9.81 -18.37 -7.18
C LYS A 65 11.01 -17.94 -6.33
N MET A 66 10.77 -17.12 -5.31
CA MET A 66 11.81 -16.63 -4.39
C MET A 66 12.00 -17.60 -3.22
N ARG A 67 13.19 -17.56 -2.62
CA ARG A 67 13.41 -18.25 -1.34
C ARG A 67 12.67 -17.50 -0.24
N PRO A 68 12.10 -18.19 0.77
CA PRO A 68 11.36 -17.56 1.86
C PRO A 68 12.12 -16.43 2.56
N GLU A 69 13.46 -16.58 2.68
CA GLU A 69 14.33 -15.56 3.30
C GLU A 69 14.43 -14.27 2.46
N GLN A 70 14.05 -14.32 1.19
CA GLN A 70 14.06 -13.16 0.28
C GLN A 70 12.75 -12.38 0.28
N ALA A 71 11.67 -12.91 0.87
CA ALA A 71 10.39 -12.22 0.95
C ALA A 71 10.49 -10.79 1.56
N PRO A 72 11.31 -10.53 2.60
CA PRO A 72 11.51 -9.18 3.11
C PRO A 72 12.08 -8.18 2.09
N VAL A 73 12.83 -8.65 1.08
CA VAL A 73 13.35 -7.77 0.01
C VAL A 73 12.20 -7.13 -0.77
N LEU A 74 11.12 -7.89 -1.02
CA LEU A 74 9.95 -7.38 -1.71
C LEU A 74 9.26 -6.27 -0.91
N PHE A 75 9.26 -6.34 0.42
CA PHE A 75 8.80 -5.26 1.30
C PHE A 75 9.64 -4.01 1.14
N VAL A 76 10.96 -4.15 1.26
CA VAL A 76 11.88 -3.01 1.23
C VAL A 76 11.82 -2.33 -0.14
N VAL A 77 11.92 -3.09 -1.20
CA VAL A 77 11.90 -2.56 -2.58
C VAL A 77 10.52 -1.97 -2.91
N GLY A 78 9.45 -2.72 -2.64
CA GLY A 78 8.09 -2.25 -2.90
C GLY A 78 7.74 -1.01 -2.09
N GLY A 79 8.06 -0.99 -0.79
CA GLY A 79 7.82 0.15 0.08
C GLY A 79 8.64 1.39 -0.31
N ALA A 80 9.93 1.23 -0.60
CA ALA A 80 10.79 2.32 -1.05
C ALA A 80 10.30 2.92 -2.38
N MET A 81 9.95 2.07 -3.35
CA MET A 81 9.44 2.53 -4.65
C MET A 81 8.07 3.17 -4.53
N THR A 82 7.20 2.68 -3.63
CA THR A 82 5.93 3.34 -3.32
C THR A 82 6.18 4.73 -2.74
N ALA A 83 7.04 4.86 -1.75
CA ALA A 83 7.38 6.14 -1.12
C ALA A 83 7.99 7.14 -2.13
N LEU A 84 8.94 6.69 -2.96
CA LEU A 84 9.53 7.51 -4.02
C LEU A 84 8.48 7.97 -5.03
N SER A 85 7.57 7.09 -5.42
CA SER A 85 6.49 7.44 -6.34
C SER A 85 5.53 8.47 -5.74
N VAL A 86 5.20 8.35 -4.45
CA VAL A 86 4.36 9.34 -3.75
C VAL A 86 5.07 10.70 -3.65
N VAL A 87 6.36 10.71 -3.30
CA VAL A 87 7.13 11.96 -3.28
C VAL A 87 7.19 12.60 -4.67
N ALA A 88 7.44 11.81 -5.71
CA ALA A 88 7.46 12.30 -7.09
C ALA A 88 6.07 12.82 -7.53
N LEU A 89 4.99 12.17 -7.08
CA LEU A 89 3.61 12.64 -7.28
C LEU A 89 3.42 14.04 -6.67
N MET A 90 3.83 14.23 -5.42
CA MET A 90 3.67 15.51 -4.70
C MET A 90 4.50 16.66 -5.32
N LEU A 91 5.62 16.34 -5.95
CA LEU A 91 6.48 17.32 -6.63
C LEU A 91 6.05 17.59 -8.08
N SER A 92 5.08 16.86 -8.61
CA SER A 92 4.65 16.95 -10.00
C SER A 92 3.48 17.91 -10.14
N HIS A 93 3.55 18.76 -11.17
CA HIS A 93 2.47 19.70 -11.50
C HIS A 93 1.74 19.34 -12.82
N GLN A 94 2.35 18.51 -13.66
CA GLN A 94 1.77 18.12 -14.94
C GLN A 94 0.86 16.88 -14.79
N PRO A 95 -0.37 16.90 -15.35
CA PRO A 95 -1.35 15.81 -15.21
C PRO A 95 -0.82 14.44 -15.62
N ALA A 96 0.01 14.38 -16.66
CA ALA A 96 0.58 13.11 -17.13
C ALA A 96 1.53 12.47 -16.11
N TRP A 97 2.38 13.27 -15.45
CA TRP A 97 3.28 12.78 -14.41
C TRP A 97 2.53 12.41 -13.13
N LEU A 98 1.50 13.18 -12.77
CA LEU A 98 0.62 12.84 -11.65
C LEU A 98 -0.01 11.45 -11.86
N ALA A 99 -0.61 11.22 -13.02
CA ALA A 99 -1.19 9.93 -13.36
C ALA A 99 -0.14 8.80 -13.32
N LEU A 100 1.03 9.01 -13.93
CA LEU A 100 2.10 8.02 -13.95
C LEU A 100 2.57 7.62 -12.53
N PHE A 101 2.86 8.60 -11.68
CA PHE A 101 3.35 8.31 -10.33
C PHE A 101 2.27 7.70 -9.43
N MET A 102 1.00 8.05 -9.62
CA MET A 102 -0.11 7.36 -8.98
C MET A 102 -0.17 5.88 -9.36
N LEU A 103 -0.04 5.57 -10.65
CA LEU A 103 -0.03 4.18 -11.14
C LEU A 103 1.16 3.42 -10.55
N LEU A 104 2.37 4.00 -10.60
CA LEU A 104 3.58 3.38 -10.06
C LEU A 104 3.47 3.13 -8.54
N ALA A 105 3.00 4.11 -7.77
CA ALA A 105 2.81 3.95 -6.33
C ALA A 105 1.90 2.76 -6.02
N ASN A 106 0.78 2.61 -6.72
CA ASN A 106 -0.16 1.51 -6.51
C ASN A 106 0.37 0.16 -7.01
N VAL A 107 1.15 0.13 -8.08
CA VAL A 107 1.82 -1.09 -8.58
C VAL A 107 2.81 -1.61 -7.53
N PHE A 108 3.69 -0.75 -7.01
CA PHE A 108 4.67 -1.16 -6.01
C PHE A 108 4.02 -1.47 -4.66
N TRP A 109 3.00 -0.73 -4.25
CA TRP A 109 2.19 -1.06 -3.08
C TRP A 109 1.50 -2.42 -3.21
N GLY A 110 0.98 -2.73 -4.38
CA GLY A 110 0.40 -4.05 -4.67
C GLY A 110 1.43 -5.17 -4.56
N LEU A 111 2.61 -5.00 -5.16
CA LEU A 111 3.70 -5.99 -5.11
C LEU A 111 4.12 -6.30 -3.67
N GLN A 112 4.35 -5.28 -2.85
CA GLN A 112 4.74 -5.48 -1.45
C GLN A 112 3.64 -6.13 -0.61
N GLY A 113 2.37 -5.80 -0.88
CA GLY A 113 1.22 -6.32 -0.14
C GLY A 113 1.08 -7.84 -0.21
N ALA A 114 1.60 -8.49 -1.26
CA ALA A 114 1.65 -9.95 -1.36
C ALA A 114 2.65 -10.58 -0.37
N ALA A 115 3.70 -9.86 0.03
CA ALA A 115 4.73 -10.38 0.92
C ALA A 115 4.29 -10.46 2.39
N ILE A 116 3.32 -9.65 2.83
CA ILE A 116 2.85 -9.64 4.22
C ILE A 116 2.35 -11.02 4.68
N PRO A 117 1.34 -11.62 4.03
CA PRO A 117 0.87 -12.94 4.41
C PRO A 117 1.95 -14.01 4.26
N ALA A 118 2.81 -13.95 3.24
CA ALA A 118 3.89 -14.91 3.03
C ALA A 118 4.91 -14.90 4.17
N VAL A 119 5.32 -13.72 4.63
CA VAL A 119 6.27 -13.59 5.75
C VAL A 119 5.63 -14.06 7.06
N ILE A 120 4.35 -13.76 7.30
CA ILE A 120 3.63 -14.25 8.48
C ILE A 120 3.56 -15.78 8.46
N GLN A 121 3.19 -16.39 7.32
CA GLN A 121 3.13 -17.84 7.17
C GLN A 121 4.46 -18.53 7.42
N HIS A 122 5.57 -17.89 7.03
CA HIS A 122 6.90 -18.48 7.24
C HIS A 122 7.39 -18.41 8.69
N HIS A 123 6.94 -17.41 9.45
CA HIS A 123 7.47 -17.14 10.81
C HIS A 123 6.50 -17.48 11.95
N ALA A 124 5.22 -17.64 11.67
CA ALA A 124 4.24 -18.06 12.66
C ALA A 124 4.10 -19.59 12.71
N ALA A 125 3.78 -20.14 13.88
CA ALA A 125 3.40 -21.54 13.99
C ALA A 125 2.14 -21.80 13.14
N ARG A 126 2.05 -22.98 12.52
CA ARG A 126 0.96 -23.34 11.58
C ARG A 126 -0.44 -23.04 12.16
N GLU A 127 -0.63 -23.39 13.42
CA GLU A 127 -1.89 -23.20 14.15
C GLU A 127 -2.19 -21.74 14.47
N ALA A 128 -1.15 -20.88 14.49
CA ALA A 128 -1.24 -19.49 14.87
C ALA A 128 -1.25 -18.51 13.67
N VAL A 129 -1.04 -18.99 12.44
CA VAL A 129 -0.96 -18.11 11.25
C VAL A 129 -2.19 -17.23 11.08
N GLY A 130 -3.39 -17.82 11.19
CA GLY A 130 -4.65 -17.09 11.07
C GLY A 130 -4.82 -16.02 12.14
N SER A 131 -4.51 -16.37 13.40
CA SER A 131 -4.58 -15.42 14.52
C SER A 131 -3.54 -14.32 14.40
N ALA A 132 -2.30 -14.65 14.02
CA ALA A 132 -1.23 -13.68 13.82
C ALA A 132 -1.59 -12.67 12.71
N TYR A 133 -2.08 -13.17 11.57
CA TYR A 133 -2.54 -12.30 10.49
C TYR A 133 -3.73 -11.45 10.89
N GLY A 134 -4.72 -12.03 11.57
CA GLY A 134 -5.91 -11.33 12.04
C GLY A 134 -5.57 -10.19 13.01
N ILE A 135 -4.65 -10.41 13.94
CA ILE A 135 -4.20 -9.39 14.91
C ILE A 135 -3.43 -8.28 14.17
N ILE A 136 -2.48 -8.62 13.33
CA ILE A 136 -1.65 -7.65 12.59
C ILE A 136 -2.52 -6.79 11.68
N ASN A 137 -3.37 -7.41 10.88
CA ASN A 137 -4.27 -6.71 9.97
C ASN A 137 -5.35 -5.91 10.73
N GLY A 138 -5.90 -6.47 11.81
CA GLY A 138 -6.90 -5.78 12.65
C GLY A 138 -6.33 -4.51 13.29
N ILE A 139 -5.18 -4.58 13.94
CA ILE A 139 -4.50 -3.42 14.53
C ILE A 139 -4.14 -2.42 13.43
N GLY A 140 -3.61 -2.91 12.30
CA GLY A 140 -3.28 -2.08 11.14
C GLY A 140 -4.48 -1.27 10.65
N ASN A 141 -5.64 -1.90 10.48
CA ASN A 141 -6.86 -1.22 10.06
C ASN A 141 -7.37 -0.21 11.11
N ILE A 142 -7.32 -0.55 12.40
CA ILE A 142 -7.73 0.38 13.47
C ILE A 142 -6.85 1.64 13.43
N CYS A 143 -5.52 1.48 13.35
CA CYS A 143 -4.62 2.63 13.24
C CYS A 143 -4.85 3.43 11.96
N ALA A 144 -4.98 2.77 10.83
CA ALA A 144 -5.15 3.41 9.54
C ALA A 144 -6.50 4.12 9.38
N ALA A 145 -7.55 3.69 10.09
CA ALA A 145 -8.85 4.35 10.07
C ALA A 145 -8.82 5.80 10.59
N PHE A 146 -7.83 6.15 11.41
CA PHE A 146 -7.62 7.52 11.88
C PHE A 146 -6.90 8.43 10.85
N ILE A 147 -6.27 7.87 9.82
CA ILE A 147 -5.49 8.66 8.85
C ILE A 147 -6.36 9.68 8.09
N PRO A 148 -7.55 9.34 7.55
CA PRO A 148 -8.41 10.33 6.91
C PRO A 148 -8.80 11.48 7.85
N LEU A 149 -9.05 11.17 9.14
CA LEU A 149 -9.35 12.19 10.14
C LEU A 149 -8.16 13.13 10.38
N LEU A 150 -6.96 12.58 10.56
CA LEU A 150 -5.74 13.35 10.74
C LEU A 150 -5.44 14.24 9.53
N MET A 151 -5.61 13.72 8.32
CA MET A 151 -5.46 14.51 7.09
C MET A 151 -6.45 15.67 7.03
N GLY A 152 -7.72 15.44 7.41
CA GLY A 152 -8.73 16.49 7.45
C GLY A 152 -8.52 17.57 8.50
N MET A 153 -7.67 17.33 9.51
CA MET A 153 -7.29 18.35 10.50
C MET A 153 -6.13 19.23 10.02
N VAL A 154 -5.36 18.79 9.02
CA VAL A 154 -4.17 19.50 8.53
C VAL A 154 -4.48 20.31 7.27
N MET A 155 -5.52 19.96 6.53
CA MET A 155 -6.01 20.68 5.36
C MET A 155 -7.04 21.75 5.75
#